data_06d60d16be0d9e04c4849656763cf594
#
_entry.id   06d60d16be0d9e04c4849656763cf594
#
_cell.length_a   1.000
_cell.length_b   1.000
_cell.length_c   1.000
_cell.angle_alpha   90.00
_cell.angle_beta   90.00
_cell.angle_gamma   90.00
#
_symmetry.space_group_name_H-M   'P 1'
#
loop_
_entity.id
_entity.type
_entity.pdbx_description
1 polymer ?
#
loop_
_entity_poly.entity_id
_entity_poly.type
_entity_poly.pdbx_seq_one_letter_code
_entity_poly.pdbx_strand_id
1 'polypeptide(L)'
;MSPRQVIVSGGFDNVRARNLRFLEEASKLGEVTVALWPDEAIQHATGTAPKFPLAERCYFLNAVRYVSRVVPLAAGADMHALPALDGFQPSLWVDEAAEASPARQAGCQRHGVEYRLLPASQMDGLPAPPPLPAAPGRKKVIVTGCYDWFHSGHVRFFEEVSSYGDLYVIVGHDANIRLLKGEGHPLLPQDERRYLVGSSKYVQQALISTGEGWVDADPEIQRLQPQIYAVNEDGDKGGKREYCAARGIEYRVLQRTPAPGLPRRSSTDLRGF
;
A
#
# COMPACT_ATOMS: atom_id res chain seq x y z
N MET A 1 15.10 -16.44 19.25
CA MET A 1 13.98 -17.27 18.71
C MET A 1 13.64 -16.73 17.33
N SER A 2 13.47 -17.60 16.34
CA SER A 2 12.98 -17.16 15.02
C SER A 2 11.59 -16.56 15.16
N PRO A 3 11.26 -15.49 14.41
CA PRO A 3 9.94 -14.89 14.46
C PRO A 3 8.87 -15.91 14.04
N ARG A 4 7.68 -15.77 14.62
CA ARG A 4 6.54 -16.63 14.32
C ARG A 4 6.15 -16.46 12.86
N GLN A 5 5.93 -17.57 12.13
CA GLN A 5 5.55 -17.56 10.74
C GLN A 5 4.01 -17.56 10.62
N VAL A 6 3.49 -16.48 10.09
CA VAL A 6 2.06 -16.24 9.89
C VAL A 6 1.71 -16.40 8.42
N ILE A 7 0.65 -17.13 8.10
CA ILE A 7 0.09 -17.20 6.76
C ILE A 7 -1.28 -16.54 6.71
N VAL A 8 -1.52 -15.78 5.66
CA VAL A 8 -2.83 -15.27 5.25
C VAL A 8 -3.07 -15.66 3.80
N SER A 9 -4.32 -15.85 3.40
CA SER A 9 -4.64 -16.26 2.02
C SER A 9 -5.80 -15.41 1.48
N GLY A 10 -5.67 -14.99 0.23
CA GLY A 10 -6.71 -14.16 -0.39
C GLY A 10 -6.38 -13.71 -1.80
N GLY A 11 -7.40 -13.18 -2.48
CA GLY A 11 -7.26 -12.61 -3.83
C GLY A 11 -6.55 -11.26 -3.84
N PHE A 12 -6.80 -10.43 -2.85
CA PHE A 12 -6.26 -9.07 -2.73
C PHE A 12 -6.40 -8.25 -4.03
N ASP A 13 -7.52 -8.44 -4.70
CA ASP A 13 -7.87 -7.61 -5.84
C ASP A 13 -8.45 -6.28 -5.35
N ASN A 14 -8.00 -5.16 -5.91
CA ASN A 14 -8.41 -3.82 -5.48
C ASN A 14 -8.22 -3.55 -3.97
N VAL A 15 -6.98 -3.66 -3.48
CA VAL A 15 -6.62 -3.48 -2.07
C VAL A 15 -7.09 -2.13 -1.52
N ARG A 16 -7.89 -2.18 -0.44
CA ARG A 16 -8.41 -1.03 0.31
C ARG A 16 -7.82 -0.97 1.71
N ALA A 17 -8.11 0.11 2.41
CA ALA A 17 -7.60 0.31 3.76
C ALA A 17 -7.91 -0.88 4.70
N ARG A 18 -9.10 -1.50 4.60
CA ARG A 18 -9.45 -2.67 5.39
C ARG A 18 -8.50 -3.84 5.16
N ASN A 19 -8.13 -4.13 3.91
CA ASN A 19 -7.19 -5.21 3.62
C ASN A 19 -5.81 -4.93 4.24
N LEU A 20 -5.36 -3.67 4.20
CA LEU A 20 -4.09 -3.28 4.82
C LEU A 20 -4.17 -3.29 6.35
N ARG A 21 -5.33 -2.94 6.94
CA ARG A 21 -5.56 -3.09 8.39
C ARG A 21 -5.49 -4.54 8.82
N PHE A 22 -6.09 -5.46 8.05
CA PHE A 22 -5.99 -6.90 8.29
C PHE A 22 -4.53 -7.36 8.26
N LEU A 23 -3.76 -6.97 7.25
CA LEU A 23 -2.35 -7.32 7.14
C LEU A 23 -1.52 -6.70 8.28
N GLU A 24 -1.82 -5.47 8.71
CA GLU A 24 -1.19 -4.83 9.86
C GLU A 24 -1.45 -5.63 11.15
N GLU A 25 -2.70 -5.99 11.42
CA GLU A 25 -3.03 -6.77 12.62
C GLU A 25 -2.41 -8.18 12.58
N ALA A 26 -2.40 -8.83 11.40
CA ALA A 26 -1.71 -10.10 11.22
C ALA A 26 -0.20 -9.97 11.47
N SER A 27 0.43 -8.87 11.04
CA SER A 27 1.87 -8.64 11.22
C SER A 27 2.30 -8.46 12.69
N LYS A 28 1.40 -8.07 13.57
CA LYS A 28 1.64 -8.02 15.03
C LYS A 28 1.77 -9.41 15.65
N LEU A 29 1.33 -10.46 14.93
CA LEU A 29 1.38 -11.84 15.38
C LEU A 29 2.63 -12.59 14.88
N GLY A 30 3.36 -12.02 13.91
CA GLY A 30 4.58 -12.59 13.35
C GLY A 30 4.87 -12.12 11.92
N GLU A 31 5.80 -12.77 11.25
CA GLU A 31 6.14 -12.50 9.84
C GLU A 31 5.06 -13.03 8.90
N VAL A 32 4.43 -12.11 8.16
CA VAL A 32 3.29 -12.43 7.29
C VAL A 32 3.74 -12.88 5.92
N THR A 33 3.38 -14.11 5.56
CA THR A 33 3.39 -14.62 4.18
C THR A 33 1.99 -14.59 3.61
N VAL A 34 1.81 -13.92 2.48
CA VAL A 34 0.54 -13.91 1.74
C VAL A 34 0.55 -15.03 0.71
N ALA A 35 -0.31 -16.02 0.87
CA ALA A 35 -0.65 -17.03 -0.14
C ALA A 35 -1.65 -16.41 -1.12
N LEU A 36 -1.16 -15.90 -2.24
CA LEU A 36 -1.94 -15.07 -3.16
C LEU A 36 -2.67 -15.92 -4.19
N TRP A 37 -3.96 -15.74 -4.29
CA TRP A 37 -4.80 -16.51 -5.21
C TRP A 37 -4.49 -16.19 -6.68
N PRO A 38 -4.46 -17.20 -7.57
CA PRO A 38 -4.38 -16.99 -9.00
C PRO A 38 -5.65 -16.32 -9.54
N ASP A 39 -5.58 -15.76 -10.75
CA ASP A 39 -6.68 -15.01 -11.35
C ASP A 39 -7.94 -15.89 -11.54
N GLU A 40 -7.77 -17.15 -11.88
CA GLU A 40 -8.85 -18.11 -12.07
C GLU A 40 -9.62 -18.39 -10.76
N ALA A 41 -8.90 -18.41 -9.63
CA ALA A 41 -9.55 -18.63 -8.33
C ALA A 41 -10.43 -17.43 -7.94
N ILE A 42 -9.99 -16.20 -8.25
CA ILE A 42 -10.81 -15.00 -8.05
C ILE A 42 -12.03 -15.04 -8.97
N GLN A 43 -11.82 -15.33 -10.25
CA GLN A 43 -12.92 -15.43 -11.23
C GLN A 43 -13.95 -16.48 -10.81
N HIS A 44 -13.51 -17.63 -10.32
CA HIS A 44 -14.40 -18.68 -9.81
C HIS A 44 -15.19 -18.21 -8.57
N ALA A 45 -14.55 -17.53 -7.65
CA ALA A 45 -15.16 -17.06 -6.41
C ALA A 45 -16.13 -15.88 -6.59
N THR A 46 -15.83 -14.97 -7.54
CA THR A 46 -16.57 -13.71 -7.72
C THR A 46 -17.45 -13.67 -8.97
N GLY A 47 -17.27 -14.61 -9.90
CA GLY A 47 -17.91 -14.62 -11.22
C GLY A 47 -17.29 -13.66 -12.24
N THR A 48 -16.28 -12.88 -11.86
CA THR A 48 -15.62 -11.89 -12.72
C THR A 48 -14.10 -12.03 -12.67
N ALA A 49 -13.42 -11.71 -13.79
CA ALA A 49 -11.97 -11.65 -13.79
C ALA A 49 -11.47 -10.58 -12.80
N PRO A 50 -10.33 -10.80 -12.16
CA PRO A 50 -9.77 -9.80 -11.25
C PRO A 50 -9.45 -8.52 -12.01
N LYS A 51 -9.60 -7.40 -11.34
CA LYS A 51 -9.26 -6.06 -11.85
C LYS A 51 -7.76 -5.90 -12.08
N PHE A 52 -6.97 -6.42 -11.15
CA PHE A 52 -5.54 -6.38 -11.18
C PHE A 52 -4.99 -7.79 -11.41
N PRO A 53 -4.26 -8.04 -12.52
CA PRO A 53 -3.64 -9.33 -12.79
C PRO A 53 -2.72 -9.79 -11.66
N LEU A 54 -2.51 -11.09 -11.53
CA LEU A 54 -1.69 -11.71 -10.47
C LEU A 54 -0.32 -11.01 -10.30
N ALA A 55 0.38 -10.72 -11.39
CA ALA A 55 1.67 -10.05 -11.34
C ALA A 55 1.61 -8.66 -10.68
N GLU A 56 0.55 -7.89 -10.97
CA GLU A 56 0.33 -6.56 -10.39
C GLU A 56 -0.04 -6.64 -8.91
N ARG A 57 -0.89 -7.60 -8.53
CA ARG A 57 -1.25 -7.87 -7.14
C ARG A 57 -0.03 -8.32 -6.31
N CYS A 58 0.82 -9.19 -6.88
CA CYS A 58 2.11 -9.56 -6.29
C CYS A 58 3.00 -8.34 -6.06
N TYR A 59 3.17 -7.51 -7.08
CA TYR A 59 4.00 -6.31 -6.98
C TYR A 59 3.50 -5.36 -5.89
N PHE A 60 2.20 -5.10 -5.86
CA PHE A 60 1.58 -4.23 -4.86
C PHE A 60 1.79 -4.77 -3.44
N LEU A 61 1.48 -6.05 -3.20
CA LEU A 61 1.58 -6.66 -1.87
C LEU A 61 3.04 -6.74 -1.39
N ASN A 62 4.00 -6.99 -2.29
CA ASN A 62 5.42 -6.95 -1.95
C ASN A 62 5.91 -5.55 -1.53
N ALA A 63 5.15 -4.50 -1.83
CA ALA A 63 5.44 -3.13 -1.39
C ALA A 63 4.76 -2.77 -0.06
N VAL A 64 3.90 -3.62 0.50
CA VAL A 64 3.22 -3.39 1.78
C VAL A 64 4.18 -3.70 2.93
N ARG A 65 4.34 -2.75 3.88
CA ARG A 65 5.29 -2.87 5.01
C ARG A 65 4.95 -3.97 6.00
N TYR A 66 3.71 -4.45 5.98
CA TYR A 66 3.20 -5.50 6.87
C TYR A 66 3.39 -6.91 6.31
N VAL A 67 3.86 -7.03 5.07
CA VAL A 67 4.04 -8.28 4.34
C VAL A 67 5.52 -8.60 4.23
N SER A 68 5.92 -9.75 4.74
CA SER A 68 7.30 -10.24 4.65
C SER A 68 7.55 -11.00 3.34
N ARG A 69 6.53 -11.70 2.86
CA ARG A 69 6.62 -12.55 1.64
C ARG A 69 5.27 -12.66 0.94
N VAL A 70 5.29 -12.64 -0.39
CA VAL A 70 4.11 -12.97 -1.23
C VAL A 70 4.42 -14.22 -2.03
N VAL A 71 3.55 -15.22 -1.96
CA VAL A 71 3.67 -16.47 -2.71
C VAL A 71 2.42 -16.68 -3.55
N PRO A 72 2.52 -16.54 -4.88
CA PRO A 72 1.43 -16.89 -5.77
C PRO A 72 1.13 -18.39 -5.69
N LEU A 73 -0.15 -18.73 -5.54
CA LEU A 73 -0.59 -20.12 -5.59
C LEU A 73 -0.73 -20.57 -7.06
N ALA A 74 -0.49 -21.86 -7.29
CA ALA A 74 -0.67 -22.45 -8.60
C ALA A 74 -2.15 -22.46 -9.03
N ALA A 75 -2.41 -22.44 -10.32
CA ALA A 75 -3.75 -22.69 -10.86
C ALA A 75 -4.27 -24.06 -10.39
N GLY A 76 -5.54 -24.10 -9.97
CA GLY A 76 -6.16 -25.32 -9.44
C GLY A 76 -5.76 -25.70 -8.00
N ALA A 77 -4.94 -24.89 -7.32
CA ALA A 77 -4.65 -25.10 -5.90
C ALA A 77 -5.93 -24.97 -5.05
N ASP A 78 -6.03 -25.77 -4.00
CA ASP A 78 -7.12 -25.61 -3.01
C ASP A 78 -6.84 -24.37 -2.14
N MET A 79 -7.70 -23.36 -2.27
CA MET A 79 -7.58 -22.08 -1.53
C MET A 79 -7.85 -22.23 -0.04
N HIS A 80 -8.33 -23.39 0.41
CA HIS A 80 -8.60 -23.70 1.81
C HIS A 80 -7.56 -24.63 2.43
N ALA A 81 -6.68 -25.22 1.61
CA ALA A 81 -5.59 -26.05 2.10
C ALA A 81 -4.37 -25.22 2.50
N LEU A 82 -3.57 -25.75 3.43
CA LEU A 82 -2.23 -25.21 3.68
C LEU A 82 -1.37 -25.38 2.43
N PRO A 83 -0.86 -24.30 1.85
CA PRO A 83 -0.03 -24.44 0.67
C PRO A 83 1.30 -25.08 1.04
N ALA A 84 1.75 -26.02 0.21
CA ALA A 84 3.11 -26.53 0.28
C ALA A 84 4.06 -25.46 -0.26
N LEU A 85 4.77 -24.78 0.61
CA LEU A 85 5.74 -23.75 0.26
C LEU A 85 7.13 -24.18 0.70
N ASP A 86 8.04 -24.28 -0.25
CA ASP A 86 9.42 -24.71 0.01
C ASP A 86 10.10 -23.85 1.08
N GLY A 87 10.60 -24.51 2.12
CA GLY A 87 11.29 -23.85 3.23
C GLY A 87 10.40 -23.00 4.14
N PHE A 88 9.07 -23.09 4.03
CA PHE A 88 8.13 -22.35 4.85
C PHE A 88 7.20 -23.30 5.60
N GLN A 89 7.21 -23.19 6.93
CA GLN A 89 6.30 -23.91 7.82
C GLN A 89 5.53 -22.90 8.67
N PRO A 90 4.28 -22.58 8.31
CA PRO A 90 3.49 -21.65 9.11
C PRO A 90 3.16 -22.28 10.47
N SER A 91 3.21 -21.47 11.51
CA SER A 91 2.72 -21.87 12.84
C SER A 91 1.35 -21.27 13.16
N LEU A 92 0.91 -20.31 12.34
CA LEU A 92 -0.35 -19.61 12.51
C LEU A 92 -0.97 -19.26 11.16
N TRP A 93 -2.23 -19.60 10.95
CA TRP A 93 -3.07 -19.09 9.87
C TRP A 93 -4.04 -18.05 10.42
N VAL A 94 -4.12 -16.89 9.79
CA VAL A 94 -4.99 -15.79 10.21
C VAL A 94 -5.99 -15.48 9.11
N ASP A 95 -7.26 -15.41 9.48
CA ASP A 95 -8.36 -14.91 8.64
C ASP A 95 -9.14 -13.80 9.37
N GLU A 96 -9.91 -13.01 8.63
CA GLU A 96 -10.95 -12.18 9.22
C GLU A 96 -12.10 -13.08 9.73
N ALA A 97 -12.76 -12.71 10.82
CA ALA A 97 -13.86 -13.50 11.36
C ALA A 97 -15.01 -13.69 10.36
N ALA A 98 -15.22 -12.72 9.46
CA ALA A 98 -16.21 -12.82 8.38
C ALA A 98 -15.86 -13.85 7.31
N GLU A 99 -14.56 -14.19 7.17
CA GLU A 99 -14.02 -15.13 6.20
C GLU A 99 -13.71 -16.51 6.81
N ALA A 100 -14.25 -16.78 8.01
CA ALA A 100 -14.04 -18.04 8.73
C ALA A 100 -14.35 -19.26 7.85
N SER A 101 -13.40 -20.19 7.75
CA SER A 101 -13.52 -21.37 6.92
C SER A 101 -13.33 -22.65 7.76
N PRO A 102 -14.40 -23.46 7.94
CA PRO A 102 -14.27 -24.75 8.60
C PRO A 102 -13.25 -25.69 7.93
N ALA A 103 -13.13 -25.61 6.60
CA ALA A 103 -12.16 -26.39 5.85
C ALA A 103 -10.70 -25.98 6.20
N ARG A 104 -10.42 -24.66 6.28
CA ARG A 104 -9.12 -24.15 6.74
C ARG A 104 -8.82 -24.54 8.16
N GLN A 105 -9.80 -24.39 9.06
CA GLN A 105 -9.65 -24.78 10.46
C GLN A 105 -9.27 -26.25 10.61
N ALA A 106 -10.01 -27.15 9.93
CA ALA A 106 -9.71 -28.58 9.94
C ALA A 106 -8.34 -28.90 9.29
N GLY A 107 -7.97 -28.17 8.23
CA GLY A 107 -6.66 -28.28 7.60
C GLY A 107 -5.53 -27.89 8.56
N CYS A 108 -5.66 -26.74 9.23
CA CYS A 108 -4.69 -26.26 10.22
C CYS A 108 -4.53 -27.27 11.36
N GLN A 109 -5.63 -27.78 11.89
CA GLN A 109 -5.63 -28.77 12.98
C GLN A 109 -4.87 -30.05 12.59
N ARG A 110 -5.07 -30.57 11.39
CA ARG A 110 -4.35 -31.77 10.88
C ARG A 110 -2.85 -31.58 10.80
N HIS A 111 -2.39 -30.34 10.56
CA HIS A 111 -0.97 -30.01 10.39
C HIS A 111 -0.33 -29.35 11.62
N GLY A 112 -1.05 -29.25 12.75
CA GLY A 112 -0.54 -28.62 13.97
C GLY A 112 -0.34 -27.12 13.85
N VAL A 113 -1.06 -26.45 12.93
CA VAL A 113 -1.04 -25.00 12.73
C VAL A 113 -2.18 -24.36 13.53
N GLU A 114 -1.88 -23.30 14.28
CA GLU A 114 -2.94 -22.53 14.95
C GLU A 114 -3.79 -21.81 13.89
N TYR A 115 -5.12 -21.82 14.08
CA TYR A 115 -6.05 -21.04 13.26
C TYR A 115 -6.66 -19.92 14.08
N ARG A 116 -6.49 -18.68 13.65
CA ARG A 116 -6.95 -17.50 14.39
C ARG A 116 -7.83 -16.61 13.52
N LEU A 117 -8.95 -16.18 14.10
CA LEU A 117 -9.86 -15.23 13.49
C LEU A 117 -9.67 -13.84 14.13
N LEU A 118 -9.47 -12.82 13.29
CA LEU A 118 -9.46 -11.43 13.73
C LEU A 118 -10.88 -10.86 13.66
N PRO A 119 -11.43 -10.39 14.80
CA PRO A 119 -12.73 -9.75 14.80
C PRO A 119 -12.70 -8.40 14.06
N ALA A 120 -13.82 -8.01 13.45
CA ALA A 120 -13.94 -6.76 12.70
C ALA A 120 -13.49 -5.54 13.50
N SER A 121 -13.74 -5.52 14.81
CA SER A 121 -13.36 -4.43 15.71
C SER A 121 -11.85 -4.18 15.82
N GLN A 122 -11.01 -5.18 15.54
CA GLN A 122 -9.55 -4.97 15.51
C GLN A 122 -9.09 -4.21 14.25
N MET A 123 -9.93 -4.17 13.22
CA MET A 123 -9.63 -3.47 11.97
C MET A 123 -10.32 -2.10 11.88
N ASP A 124 -10.99 -1.68 12.97
CA ASP A 124 -11.62 -0.36 13.04
C ASP A 124 -10.58 0.76 13.15
N GLY A 125 -10.93 1.88 12.53
CA GLY A 125 -10.09 3.06 12.50
C GLY A 125 -8.91 2.96 11.52
N LEU A 126 -8.33 4.11 11.23
CA LEU A 126 -7.21 4.30 10.30
C LEU A 126 -6.10 5.10 11.01
N PRO A 127 -5.34 4.47 11.91
CA PRO A 127 -4.26 5.16 12.61
C PRO A 127 -3.22 5.66 11.61
N ALA A 128 -2.53 6.74 11.95
CA ALA A 128 -1.36 7.12 11.16
C ALA A 128 -0.31 6.00 11.27
N PRO A 129 0.12 5.38 10.15
CA PRO A 129 1.19 4.41 10.23
C PRO A 129 2.44 5.04 10.88
N PRO A 130 3.09 4.35 11.81
CA PRO A 130 4.27 4.91 12.47
C PRO A 130 5.38 5.17 11.44
N PRO A 131 6.20 6.21 11.64
CA PRO A 131 7.37 6.43 10.80
C PRO A 131 8.28 5.20 10.81
N LEU A 132 8.90 4.91 9.66
CA LEU A 132 9.97 3.92 9.62
C LEU A 132 11.20 4.47 10.38
N PRO A 133 12.11 3.61 10.86
CA PRO A 133 13.38 4.07 11.42
C PRO A 133 14.15 4.88 10.37
N ALA A 134 14.53 6.11 10.71
CA ALA A 134 15.36 6.95 9.86
C ALA A 134 16.79 6.45 9.85
N ALA A 135 17.42 6.38 8.67
CA ALA A 135 18.84 6.07 8.57
C ALA A 135 19.68 7.36 8.65
N PRO A 136 20.72 7.41 9.49
CA PRO A 136 21.56 8.59 9.59
C PRO A 136 22.17 9.01 8.25
N GLY A 137 22.14 10.30 7.94
CA GLY A 137 22.76 10.85 6.73
C GLY A 137 21.96 10.72 5.45
N ARG A 138 20.80 10.07 5.46
CA ARG A 138 19.92 10.05 4.27
C ARG A 138 19.22 11.40 4.08
N LYS A 139 19.11 11.83 2.81
CA LYS A 139 18.32 13.00 2.44
C LYS A 139 16.85 12.80 2.73
N LYS A 140 16.14 13.84 3.13
CA LYS A 140 14.67 13.82 3.14
C LYS A 140 14.16 14.16 1.75
N VAL A 141 13.31 13.31 1.23
CA VAL A 141 12.68 13.49 -0.08
C VAL A 141 11.18 13.62 0.14
N ILE A 142 10.56 14.59 -0.50
CA ILE A 142 9.11 14.74 -0.45
C ILE A 142 8.47 14.50 -1.81
N VAL A 143 7.24 14.00 -1.76
CA VAL A 143 6.28 14.00 -2.87
C VAL A 143 4.93 14.46 -2.35
N THR A 144 4.12 15.07 -3.20
CA THR A 144 2.76 15.51 -2.85
C THR A 144 1.75 14.91 -3.81
N GLY A 145 0.54 14.65 -3.35
CA GLY A 145 -0.52 14.14 -4.21
C GLY A 145 -1.84 13.89 -3.53
N CYS A 146 -2.86 13.60 -4.32
CA CYS A 146 -4.18 13.24 -3.82
C CYS A 146 -4.25 11.79 -3.33
N TYR A 147 -3.71 10.85 -4.11
CA TYR A 147 -3.71 9.40 -3.85
C TYR A 147 -5.11 8.80 -3.63
N ASP A 148 -6.11 9.34 -4.31
CA ASP A 148 -7.50 8.93 -4.17
C ASP A 148 -7.75 7.47 -4.60
N TRP A 149 -6.95 6.98 -5.55
CA TRP A 149 -6.86 5.59 -5.94
C TRP A 149 -5.40 5.14 -5.89
N PHE A 150 -5.04 4.48 -4.80
CA PHE A 150 -3.67 3.98 -4.64
C PHE A 150 -3.48 2.70 -5.47
N HIS A 151 -2.52 2.70 -6.39
CA HIS A 151 -2.29 1.62 -7.36
C HIS A 151 -0.80 1.38 -7.62
N SER A 152 -0.48 0.35 -8.40
CA SER A 152 0.89 -0.06 -8.74
C SER A 152 1.77 1.07 -9.30
N GLY A 153 1.19 2.01 -10.03
CA GLY A 153 1.91 3.19 -10.53
C GLY A 153 2.39 4.13 -9.42
N HIS A 154 1.63 4.29 -8.34
CA HIS A 154 2.08 5.03 -7.16
C HIS A 154 3.16 4.25 -6.40
N VAL A 155 3.00 2.93 -6.28
CA VAL A 155 4.02 2.05 -5.67
C VAL A 155 5.35 2.20 -6.42
N ARG A 156 5.31 2.15 -7.76
CA ARG A 156 6.51 2.32 -8.59
C ARG A 156 7.18 3.68 -8.38
N PHE A 157 6.39 4.74 -8.35
CA PHE A 157 6.89 6.08 -8.07
C PHE A 157 7.56 6.17 -6.70
N PHE A 158 6.96 5.59 -5.66
CA PHE A 158 7.55 5.58 -4.32
C PHE A 158 8.82 4.73 -4.26
N GLU A 159 8.86 3.60 -4.94
CA GLU A 159 10.05 2.77 -5.06
C GLU A 159 11.21 3.55 -5.65
N GLU A 160 11.00 4.23 -6.78
CA GLU A 160 12.02 5.05 -7.45
C GLU A 160 12.49 6.22 -6.57
N VAL A 161 11.55 6.98 -6.02
CA VAL A 161 11.86 8.17 -5.20
C VAL A 161 12.57 7.79 -3.91
N SER A 162 12.22 6.65 -3.28
CA SER A 162 12.87 6.18 -2.06
C SER A 162 14.36 5.85 -2.23
N SER A 163 14.82 5.66 -3.47
CA SER A 163 16.25 5.49 -3.76
C SER A 163 17.07 6.77 -3.54
N TYR A 164 16.42 7.94 -3.56
CA TYR A 164 17.09 9.23 -3.34
C TYR A 164 17.20 9.61 -1.86
N GLY A 165 16.43 8.98 -0.99
CA GLY A 165 16.44 9.31 0.44
C GLY A 165 15.23 8.75 1.19
N ASP A 166 15.02 9.24 2.40
CA ASP A 166 13.85 8.92 3.22
C ASP A 166 12.63 9.65 2.66
N LEU A 167 11.66 8.88 2.16
CA LEU A 167 10.49 9.42 1.44
C LEU A 167 9.38 9.84 2.41
N TYR A 168 9.07 11.12 2.41
CA TYR A 168 7.90 11.69 3.07
C TYR A 168 6.83 11.99 2.02
N VAL A 169 5.64 11.43 2.20
CA VAL A 169 4.52 11.65 1.29
C VAL A 169 3.51 12.57 1.95
N ILE A 170 3.22 13.70 1.30
CA ILE A 170 2.24 14.67 1.78
C ILE A 170 0.96 14.49 0.96
N VAL A 171 -0.09 14.02 1.64
CA VAL A 171 -1.41 13.76 1.08
C VAL A 171 -2.24 15.02 1.20
N GLY A 172 -2.77 15.53 0.10
CA GLY A 172 -3.64 16.71 0.10
C GLY A 172 -4.88 16.49 0.98
N HIS A 173 -5.20 17.45 1.87
CA HIS A 173 -6.40 17.36 2.72
C HIS A 173 -7.69 17.51 1.90
N ASP A 174 -8.79 16.97 2.42
CA ASP A 174 -10.04 16.83 1.67
C ASP A 174 -10.59 18.17 1.14
N ALA A 175 -10.56 19.21 1.97
CA ALA A 175 -11.08 20.53 1.55
C ALA A 175 -10.27 21.12 0.39
N ASN A 176 -8.94 21.02 0.43
CA ASN A 176 -8.07 21.50 -0.65
C ASN A 176 -8.23 20.68 -1.93
N ILE A 177 -8.38 19.35 -1.82
CA ILE A 177 -8.64 18.53 -3.00
C ILE A 177 -9.96 18.87 -3.65
N ARG A 178 -11.01 19.13 -2.85
CA ARG A 178 -12.30 19.61 -3.37
C ARG A 178 -12.18 20.98 -4.05
N LEU A 179 -11.42 21.89 -3.45
CA LEU A 179 -11.14 23.21 -4.04
C LEU A 179 -10.45 23.09 -5.41
N LEU A 180 -9.46 22.19 -5.55
CA LEU A 180 -8.65 22.07 -6.75
C LEU A 180 -9.26 21.19 -7.84
N LYS A 181 -10.08 20.19 -7.48
CA LYS A 181 -10.62 19.19 -8.42
C LYS A 181 -12.14 19.24 -8.57
N GLY A 182 -12.84 20.02 -7.76
CA GLY A 182 -14.29 20.16 -7.79
C GLY A 182 -15.04 19.13 -6.93
N GLU A 183 -16.36 19.22 -6.95
CA GLU A 183 -17.26 18.31 -6.26
C GLU A 183 -17.07 16.86 -6.72
N GLY A 184 -17.29 15.90 -5.80
CA GLY A 184 -17.00 14.48 -6.02
C GLY A 184 -15.55 14.10 -5.84
N HIS A 185 -14.70 15.02 -5.37
CA HIS A 185 -13.32 14.77 -5.01
C HIS A 185 -12.98 15.26 -3.59
N PRO A 186 -12.14 14.51 -2.86
CA PRO A 186 -11.67 13.14 -3.15
C PRO A 186 -12.78 12.10 -2.93
N LEU A 187 -12.60 10.87 -3.46
CA LEU A 187 -13.52 9.75 -3.22
C LEU A 187 -13.27 9.12 -1.85
N LEU A 188 -12.00 9.04 -1.43
CA LEU A 188 -11.60 8.50 -0.14
C LEU A 188 -11.23 9.63 0.82
N PRO A 189 -11.64 9.55 2.10
CA PRO A 189 -11.25 10.51 3.13
C PRO A 189 -9.73 10.61 3.27
N GLN A 190 -9.23 11.77 3.68
CA GLN A 190 -7.79 12.03 3.82
C GLN A 190 -7.08 11.04 4.73
N ASP A 191 -7.72 10.58 5.81
CA ASP A 191 -7.13 9.59 6.72
C ASP A 191 -6.97 8.22 6.05
N GLU A 192 -7.93 7.81 5.21
CA GLU A 192 -7.83 6.59 4.43
C GLU A 192 -6.70 6.68 3.40
N ARG A 193 -6.62 7.79 2.66
CA ARG A 193 -5.56 8.03 1.67
C ARG A 193 -4.17 8.07 2.33
N ARG A 194 -4.03 8.73 3.49
CA ARG A 194 -2.81 8.73 4.29
C ARG A 194 -2.44 7.32 4.76
N TYR A 195 -3.42 6.55 5.22
CA TYR A 195 -3.19 5.18 5.68
C TYR A 195 -2.72 4.26 4.56
N LEU A 196 -3.39 4.29 3.38
CA LEU A 196 -3.00 3.54 2.20
C LEU A 196 -1.54 3.83 1.80
N VAL A 197 -1.20 5.12 1.67
CA VAL A 197 0.14 5.58 1.30
C VAL A 197 1.17 5.18 2.36
N GLY A 198 0.86 5.41 3.63
CA GLY A 198 1.76 5.11 4.75
C GLY A 198 1.97 3.62 4.98
N SER A 199 1.12 2.75 4.44
CA SER A 199 1.30 1.29 4.49
C SER A 199 2.36 0.78 3.50
N SER A 200 2.92 1.64 2.64
CA SER A 200 4.02 1.26 1.76
C SER A 200 5.35 1.20 2.50
N LYS A 201 6.15 0.16 2.25
CA LYS A 201 7.50 0.01 2.81
C LYS A 201 8.51 1.04 2.30
N TYR A 202 8.19 1.73 1.21
CA TYR A 202 9.04 2.79 0.64
C TYR A 202 8.83 4.15 1.31
N VAL A 203 7.75 4.30 2.07
CA VAL A 203 7.34 5.59 2.67
C VAL A 203 7.83 5.66 4.10
N GLN A 204 8.73 6.61 4.37
CA GLN A 204 9.22 6.92 5.72
C GLN A 204 8.08 7.38 6.62
N GLN A 205 7.28 8.34 6.12
CA GLN A 205 6.12 8.86 6.82
C GLN A 205 5.12 9.46 5.82
N ALA A 206 3.84 9.22 6.04
CA ALA A 206 2.74 9.88 5.34
C ALA A 206 2.12 10.95 6.23
N LEU A 207 1.96 12.16 5.68
CA LEU A 207 1.41 13.33 6.35
C LEU A 207 0.19 13.82 5.57
N ILE A 208 -0.70 14.55 6.22
CA ILE A 208 -1.79 15.28 5.56
C ILE A 208 -1.34 16.73 5.47
N SER A 209 -1.52 17.38 4.30
CA SER A 209 -1.23 18.79 4.13
C SER A 209 -2.15 19.65 5.01
N THR A 210 -1.64 20.80 5.48
CA THR A 210 -2.39 21.72 6.34
C THR A 210 -2.53 23.13 5.74
N GLY A 211 -1.88 23.38 4.59
CA GLY A 211 -2.03 24.62 3.84
C GLY A 211 -3.15 24.55 2.80
N GLU A 212 -3.26 25.59 1.99
CA GLU A 212 -4.29 25.74 0.96
C GLU A 212 -3.69 26.06 -0.42
N GLY A 213 -4.50 25.82 -1.45
CA GLY A 213 -4.11 26.11 -2.83
C GLY A 213 -3.15 25.08 -3.43
N TRP A 214 -2.35 25.51 -4.40
CA TRP A 214 -1.47 24.62 -5.15
C TRP A 214 -0.20 24.18 -4.38
N VAL A 215 0.18 24.90 -3.31
CA VAL A 215 1.26 24.55 -2.38
C VAL A 215 0.70 24.28 -0.99
N ASP A 216 -0.38 23.52 -0.93
CA ASP A 216 -1.01 23.11 0.33
C ASP A 216 -0.06 22.38 1.30
N ALA A 217 1.05 21.84 0.78
CA ALA A 217 2.09 21.18 1.55
C ALA A 217 3.16 22.13 2.14
N ASP A 218 3.07 23.45 1.93
CA ASP A 218 4.11 24.40 2.37
C ASP A 218 4.39 24.31 3.90
N PRO A 219 3.39 24.21 4.81
CA PRO A 219 3.67 24.07 6.23
C PRO A 219 4.49 22.80 6.57
N GLU A 220 4.17 21.68 5.92
CA GLU A 220 4.89 20.42 6.10
C GLU A 220 6.31 20.49 5.52
N ILE A 221 6.49 21.15 4.37
CA ILE A 221 7.80 21.37 3.74
C ILE A 221 8.69 22.21 4.65
N GLN A 222 8.15 23.30 5.21
CA GLN A 222 8.90 24.15 6.14
C GLN A 222 9.33 23.39 7.41
N ARG A 223 8.47 22.52 7.94
CA ARG A 223 8.78 21.71 9.13
C ARG A 223 9.78 20.59 8.82
N LEU A 224 9.63 19.90 7.68
CA LEU A 224 10.46 18.76 7.28
C LEU A 224 11.85 19.21 6.80
N GLN A 225 11.95 20.37 6.16
CA GLN A 225 13.15 20.87 5.49
C GLN A 225 13.78 19.82 4.57
N PRO A 226 13.05 19.37 3.52
CA PRO A 226 13.53 18.34 2.63
C PRO A 226 14.65 18.88 1.72
N GLN A 227 15.54 17.99 1.31
CA GLN A 227 16.58 18.30 0.32
C GLN A 227 16.10 18.08 -1.12
N ILE A 228 15.08 17.22 -1.32
CA ILE A 228 14.58 16.88 -2.66
C ILE A 228 13.05 16.94 -2.65
N TYR A 229 12.48 17.55 -3.71
CA TYR A 229 11.08 17.46 -4.06
C TYR A 229 10.94 16.74 -5.39
N ALA A 230 10.36 15.54 -5.37
CA ALA A 230 10.19 14.73 -6.57
C ALA A 230 8.73 14.76 -7.06
N VAL A 231 8.57 14.77 -8.36
CA VAL A 231 7.27 14.67 -9.06
C VAL A 231 7.40 13.74 -10.26
N ASN A 232 6.29 13.14 -10.70
CA ASN A 232 6.23 12.59 -12.05
C ASN A 232 5.98 13.70 -13.09
N GLU A 233 6.29 13.45 -14.35
CA GLU A 233 6.12 14.38 -15.47
C GLU A 233 4.71 14.98 -15.58
N ASP A 234 3.66 14.21 -15.25
CA ASP A 234 2.27 14.65 -15.24
C ASP A 234 1.96 15.58 -14.04
N GLY A 235 2.78 15.56 -13.01
CA GLY A 235 2.73 16.43 -11.83
C GLY A 235 3.66 17.64 -11.91
N ASP A 236 4.46 17.79 -12.97
CA ASP A 236 5.36 18.94 -13.21
C ASP A 236 4.53 20.15 -13.70
N LYS A 237 3.76 20.73 -12.80
CA LYS A 237 2.83 21.83 -13.07
C LYS A 237 2.93 22.92 -12.00
N GLY A 238 2.52 24.12 -12.39
CA GLY A 238 2.56 25.29 -11.50
C GLY A 238 3.98 25.72 -11.16
N GLY A 239 4.12 26.65 -10.25
CA GLY A 239 5.41 27.24 -9.85
C GLY A 239 6.27 26.37 -8.91
N LYS A 240 6.20 25.01 -9.00
CA LYS A 240 6.95 24.12 -8.09
C LYS A 240 8.46 24.25 -8.26
N ARG A 241 8.94 24.47 -9.49
CA ARG A 241 10.39 24.67 -9.77
C ARG A 241 10.89 25.93 -9.10
N GLU A 242 10.19 27.02 -9.30
CA GLU A 242 10.51 28.34 -8.72
C GLU A 242 10.40 28.30 -7.19
N TYR A 243 9.37 27.63 -6.69
CA TYR A 243 9.17 27.40 -5.25
C TYR A 243 10.36 26.65 -4.63
N CYS A 244 10.81 25.57 -5.26
CA CYS A 244 11.96 24.78 -4.80
C CYS A 244 13.26 25.55 -4.92
N ALA A 245 13.49 26.25 -6.05
CA ALA A 245 14.68 27.07 -6.26
C ALA A 245 14.83 28.17 -5.20
N ALA A 246 13.73 28.85 -4.85
CA ALA A 246 13.73 29.89 -3.80
C ALA A 246 14.07 29.36 -2.40
N ARG A 247 13.96 28.04 -2.17
CA ARG A 247 14.21 27.37 -0.87
C ARG A 247 15.46 26.47 -0.88
N GLY A 248 16.22 26.43 -1.98
CA GLY A 248 17.38 25.55 -2.09
C GLY A 248 17.02 24.05 -2.10
N ILE A 249 15.79 23.70 -2.50
CA ILE A 249 15.32 22.32 -2.62
C ILE A 249 15.60 21.83 -4.03
N GLU A 250 16.27 20.70 -4.17
CA GLU A 250 16.47 20.03 -5.46
C GLU A 250 15.13 19.55 -6.01
N TYR A 251 14.74 20.02 -7.21
CA TYR A 251 13.51 19.61 -7.86
C TYR A 251 13.79 18.53 -8.89
N ARG A 252 13.16 17.34 -8.73
CA ARG A 252 13.33 16.19 -9.62
C ARG A 252 12.03 15.82 -10.31
N VAL A 253 12.09 15.67 -11.63
CA VAL A 253 10.99 15.15 -12.44
C VAL A 253 11.34 13.75 -12.91
N LEU A 254 10.48 12.78 -12.61
CA LEU A 254 10.62 11.40 -13.03
C LEU A 254 9.66 11.11 -14.19
N GLN A 255 10.03 10.15 -15.01
CA GLN A 255 9.13 9.61 -16.03
C GLN A 255 8.15 8.63 -15.36
N ARG A 256 6.90 8.71 -15.77
CA ARG A 256 5.87 7.79 -15.26
C ARG A 256 5.94 6.43 -15.95
N THR A 257 6.97 5.66 -15.64
CA THR A 257 7.21 4.34 -16.21
C THR A 257 6.67 3.26 -15.27
N PRO A 258 5.80 2.33 -15.74
CA PRO A 258 5.34 1.22 -14.90
C PRO A 258 6.50 0.29 -14.52
N ALA A 259 6.31 -0.51 -13.48
CA ALA A 259 7.26 -1.56 -13.18
C ALA A 259 7.34 -2.57 -14.35
N PRO A 260 8.49 -3.23 -14.57
CA PRO A 260 8.66 -4.14 -15.70
C PRO A 260 7.57 -5.20 -15.75
N GLY A 261 6.95 -5.38 -16.93
CA GLY A 261 5.87 -6.33 -17.16
C GLY A 261 4.50 -5.91 -16.63
N LEU A 262 4.36 -4.73 -16.02
CA LEU A 262 3.08 -4.25 -15.52
C LEU A 262 2.46 -3.19 -16.44
N PRO A 263 1.12 -3.09 -16.47
CA PRO A 263 0.44 -2.06 -17.26
C PRO A 263 0.61 -0.68 -16.61
N ARG A 264 0.57 0.34 -17.46
CA ARG A 264 0.44 1.73 -16.97
C ARG A 264 -0.94 1.91 -16.33
N ARG A 265 -1.00 2.51 -15.15
CA ARG A 265 -2.24 2.80 -14.43
C ARG A 265 -2.38 4.29 -14.15
N SER A 266 -3.61 4.80 -14.19
CA SER A 266 -3.94 6.11 -13.67
C SER A 266 -5.15 6.05 -12.75
N SER A 267 -5.22 6.95 -11.77
CA SER A 267 -6.39 7.04 -10.89
C SER A 267 -7.68 7.36 -11.65
N THR A 268 -7.58 8.01 -12.81
CA THR A 268 -8.72 8.33 -13.66
C THR A 268 -9.31 7.06 -14.30
N ASP A 269 -8.45 6.14 -14.75
CA ASP A 269 -8.88 4.88 -15.38
C ASP A 269 -9.49 3.90 -14.37
N LEU A 270 -9.21 4.13 -13.08
CA LEU A 270 -9.69 3.28 -11.99
C LEU A 270 -10.98 3.82 -11.32
N ARG A 271 -11.51 4.94 -11.78
CA ARG A 271 -12.77 5.48 -11.26
C ARG A 271 -13.94 4.56 -11.60
N GLY A 272 -14.83 4.36 -10.63
CA GLY A 272 -16.03 3.55 -10.81
C GLY A 272 -15.83 2.05 -10.54
N PHE A 273 -14.75 1.69 -9.90
CA PHE A 273 -14.50 0.31 -9.51
C PHE A 273 -14.66 0.09 -8.01
#